data_e2420b680e643e3df172a9a59fb6f5c0
#
_entry.id   e2420b680e643e3df172a9a59fb6f5c0
#
_cell.length_a   1.000
_cell.length_b   1.000
_cell.length_c   1.000
_cell.angle_alpha   90.00
_cell.angle_beta   90.00
_cell.angle_gamma   90.00
#
_symmetry.space_group_name_H-M   'P 1'
#
loop_
_entity.id
_entity.type
_entity.pdbx_description
1 polymer ?
#
loop_
_entity_poly.entity_id
_entity_poly.type
_entity_poly.pdbx_seq_one_letter_code
_entity_poly.pdbx_strand_id
1 'polypeptide(L)'
;MDSLYLVMPAYNEEENIAEVVRAWYPVLDGKDEASRMVVADSGSTDGTHSILEELRTEFPKLEILSDTDKQHGPKVIALYDYAIQHGATYIFQTDSDGQTDPAEFEAFWNLRERYAGIFGFRKERGDGKIRAFVERVVCLLLGLYFRVTVPDANAPFRLMRAETVAKYLPRMAPDYNLPNIMMTTFFAYYGERIRFRKITFRPRQAGVNSVNVRKIIGIGWKALGDFRAFRKEMIADGKGDNA
;
A
#
# COMPACT_ATOMS: atom_id res chain seq x y z
N MET A 1 -21.50 -2.56 -11.35
CA MET A 1 -20.69 -1.49 -10.71
C MET A 1 -19.30 -2.03 -10.47
N ASP A 2 -18.31 -1.14 -10.25
CA ASP A 2 -16.95 -1.57 -9.94
C ASP A 2 -16.86 -1.98 -8.47
N SER A 3 -16.32 -3.15 -8.18
CA SER A 3 -16.01 -3.60 -6.82
C SER A 3 -14.71 -2.97 -6.32
N LEU A 4 -14.74 -2.47 -5.09
CA LEU A 4 -13.61 -1.86 -4.39
C LEU A 4 -13.19 -2.71 -3.20
N TYR A 5 -11.95 -3.13 -3.18
CA TYR A 5 -11.32 -3.72 -1.99
C TYR A 5 -10.41 -2.67 -1.34
N LEU A 6 -10.87 -2.13 -0.21
CA LEU A 6 -10.10 -1.23 0.63
C LEU A 6 -9.28 -2.09 1.59
N VAL A 7 -7.96 -2.05 1.46
CA VAL A 7 -7.06 -2.96 2.17
C VAL A 7 -6.13 -2.21 3.11
N MET A 8 -5.95 -2.73 4.33
CA MET A 8 -5.15 -2.11 5.39
C MET A 8 -4.29 -3.15 6.12
N PRO A 9 -2.96 -3.02 6.15
CA PRO A 9 -2.13 -3.76 7.09
C PRO A 9 -2.23 -3.12 8.48
N ALA A 10 -2.44 -3.92 9.53
CA ALA A 10 -2.48 -3.48 10.92
C ALA A 10 -1.51 -4.28 11.80
N TYR A 11 -0.91 -3.62 12.79
CA TYR A 11 -0.07 -4.25 13.81
C TYR A 11 0.04 -3.36 15.03
N ASN A 12 -0.55 -3.77 16.15
CA ASN A 12 -0.56 -3.02 17.41
C ASN A 12 -1.12 -1.59 17.24
N GLU A 13 -2.36 -1.50 16.81
CA GLU A 13 -3.08 -0.26 16.52
C GLU A 13 -4.35 -0.10 17.38
N GLU A 14 -4.39 -0.70 18.61
CA GLU A 14 -5.57 -0.66 19.47
C GLU A 14 -6.11 0.75 19.74
N GLU A 15 -5.19 1.75 19.77
CA GLU A 15 -5.56 3.14 20.02
C GLU A 15 -6.18 3.85 18.78
N ASN A 16 -5.95 3.31 17.57
CA ASN A 16 -6.33 3.97 16.30
C ASN A 16 -7.37 3.18 15.51
N ILE A 17 -7.34 1.84 15.56
CA ILE A 17 -8.01 0.99 14.58
C ILE A 17 -9.52 1.21 14.52
N ALA A 18 -10.17 1.46 15.67
CA ALA A 18 -11.61 1.67 15.70
C ALA A 18 -12.03 2.96 14.97
N GLU A 19 -11.30 4.06 15.21
CA GLU A 19 -11.54 5.33 14.54
C GLU A 19 -11.25 5.22 13.05
N VAL A 20 -10.16 4.57 12.68
CA VAL A 20 -9.75 4.38 11.29
C VAL A 20 -10.78 3.56 10.51
N VAL A 21 -11.26 2.44 11.06
CA VAL A 21 -12.31 1.64 10.41
C VAL A 21 -13.58 2.46 10.21
N ARG A 22 -14.06 3.15 11.26
CA ARG A 22 -15.28 3.99 11.16
C ARG A 22 -15.13 5.12 10.15
N ALA A 23 -13.96 5.74 10.06
CA ALA A 23 -13.68 6.82 9.12
C ALA A 23 -13.60 6.35 7.66
N TRP A 24 -13.03 5.15 7.42
CA TRP A 24 -12.82 4.64 6.08
C TRP A 24 -13.99 3.78 5.54
N TYR A 25 -14.79 3.16 6.39
CA TYR A 25 -15.86 2.27 5.94
C TYR A 25 -16.88 2.93 5.01
N PRO A 26 -17.30 4.21 5.22
CA PRO A 26 -18.23 4.88 4.32
C PRO A 26 -17.73 5.05 2.88
N VAL A 27 -16.42 4.86 2.64
CA VAL A 27 -15.85 4.85 1.28
C VAL A 27 -16.45 3.74 0.41
N LEU A 28 -16.98 2.68 1.02
CA LEU A 28 -17.67 1.58 0.33
C LEU A 28 -19.09 1.92 -0.11
N ASP A 29 -19.66 3.03 0.38
CA ASP A 29 -21.04 3.42 0.04
C ASP A 29 -21.14 3.75 -1.45
N GLY A 30 -22.21 3.26 -2.08
CA GLY A 30 -22.43 3.45 -3.51
C GLY A 30 -21.45 2.69 -4.42
N LYS A 31 -20.62 1.80 -3.89
CA LYS A 31 -19.80 0.84 -4.65
C LYS A 31 -20.57 -0.47 -4.81
N ASP A 32 -20.02 -1.40 -5.59
CA ASP A 32 -20.62 -2.72 -5.78
C ASP A 32 -20.81 -3.48 -4.46
N GLU A 33 -21.83 -4.33 -4.38
CA GLU A 33 -22.10 -5.16 -3.19
C GLU A 33 -20.94 -6.10 -2.83
N ALA A 34 -20.13 -6.49 -3.80
CA ALA A 34 -18.93 -7.29 -3.59
C ALA A 34 -17.76 -6.49 -2.96
N SER A 35 -17.90 -5.15 -2.79
CA SER A 35 -16.86 -4.33 -2.18
C SER A 35 -16.63 -4.69 -0.71
N ARG A 36 -15.37 -4.69 -0.28
CA ARG A 36 -14.96 -5.06 1.09
C ARG A 36 -13.92 -4.10 1.63
N MET A 37 -13.93 -3.93 2.95
CA MET A 37 -12.79 -3.44 3.71
C MET A 37 -12.08 -4.66 4.29
N VAL A 38 -10.80 -4.82 4.01
CA VAL A 38 -10.01 -5.98 4.46
C VAL A 38 -8.83 -5.50 5.30
N VAL A 39 -8.78 -5.92 6.55
CA VAL A 39 -7.68 -5.58 7.46
C VAL A 39 -6.84 -6.82 7.72
N ALA A 40 -5.55 -6.76 7.41
CA ALA A 40 -4.62 -7.83 7.78
C ALA A 40 -4.03 -7.54 9.17
N ASP A 41 -4.54 -8.27 10.15
CA ASP A 41 -4.06 -8.22 11.53
C ASP A 41 -3.51 -9.58 11.96
N SER A 42 -2.21 -9.73 11.88
CA SER A 42 -1.48 -10.92 12.35
C SER A 42 -0.41 -10.54 13.33
N GLY A 43 -0.43 -11.24 14.46
CA GLY A 43 0.59 -11.12 15.50
C GLY A 43 0.57 -9.83 16.29
N SER A 44 -0.52 -9.05 16.26
CA SER A 44 -0.78 -8.01 17.25
C SER A 44 -0.81 -8.62 18.65
N THR A 45 -0.24 -7.91 19.61
CA THR A 45 -0.12 -8.34 21.01
C THR A 45 -0.92 -7.46 21.98
N ASP A 46 -1.61 -6.45 21.42
CA ASP A 46 -2.51 -5.54 22.11
C ASP A 46 -4.00 -5.87 21.79
N GLY A 47 -4.91 -4.97 22.06
CA GLY A 47 -6.35 -5.11 21.84
C GLY A 47 -6.79 -5.01 20.37
N THR A 48 -5.89 -4.81 19.40
CA THR A 48 -6.24 -4.57 17.98
C THR A 48 -7.18 -5.64 17.42
N HIS A 49 -6.86 -6.92 17.63
CA HIS A 49 -7.63 -8.03 17.07
C HIS A 49 -9.05 -8.09 17.64
N SER A 50 -9.18 -7.97 18.96
CA SER A 50 -10.49 -7.98 19.63
C SER A 50 -11.39 -6.82 19.20
N ILE A 51 -10.80 -5.63 19.02
CA ILE A 51 -11.52 -4.46 18.53
C ILE A 51 -12.02 -4.69 17.09
N LEU A 52 -11.20 -5.27 16.22
CA LEU A 52 -11.60 -5.60 14.85
C LEU A 52 -12.74 -6.62 14.82
N GLU A 53 -12.72 -7.66 15.66
CA GLU A 53 -13.80 -8.64 15.74
C GLU A 53 -15.11 -8.03 16.25
N GLU A 54 -15.06 -7.08 17.18
CA GLU A 54 -16.22 -6.31 17.59
C GLU A 54 -16.78 -5.46 16.43
N LEU A 55 -15.91 -4.73 15.72
CA LEU A 55 -16.29 -3.90 14.60
C LEU A 55 -16.88 -4.70 13.43
N ARG A 56 -16.47 -5.94 13.23
CA ARG A 56 -17.04 -6.83 12.21
C ARG A 56 -18.51 -7.10 12.42
N THR A 57 -19.01 -7.04 13.65
CA THR A 57 -20.44 -7.17 13.94
C THR A 57 -21.23 -5.90 13.57
N GLU A 58 -20.58 -4.74 13.61
CA GLU A 58 -21.15 -3.43 13.24
C GLU A 58 -21.06 -3.18 11.73
N PHE A 59 -19.97 -3.64 11.11
CA PHE A 59 -19.60 -3.39 9.71
C PHE A 59 -19.57 -4.67 8.86
N PRO A 60 -20.69 -5.08 8.22
CA PRO A 60 -20.80 -6.38 7.53
C PRO A 60 -19.83 -6.60 6.36
N LYS A 61 -19.29 -5.52 5.77
CA LYS A 61 -18.29 -5.60 4.70
C LYS A 61 -16.84 -5.53 5.23
N LEU A 62 -16.64 -5.57 6.55
CA LEU A 62 -15.32 -5.66 7.17
C LEU A 62 -14.87 -7.11 7.26
N GLU A 63 -13.71 -7.41 6.72
CA GLU A 63 -13.06 -8.72 6.76
C GLU A 63 -11.69 -8.61 7.43
N ILE A 64 -11.30 -9.66 8.14
CA ILE A 64 -10.05 -9.69 8.90
C ILE A 64 -9.22 -10.87 8.42
N LEU A 65 -7.99 -10.60 7.96
CA LEU A 65 -7.01 -11.63 7.67
C LEU A 65 -6.08 -11.78 8.86
N SER A 66 -6.22 -12.88 9.61
CA SER A 66 -5.42 -13.18 10.80
C SER A 66 -4.30 -14.17 10.55
N ASP A 67 -4.30 -14.85 9.40
CA ASP A 67 -3.28 -15.82 8.99
C ASP A 67 -2.33 -15.23 7.94
N THR A 68 -1.62 -14.17 8.30
CA THR A 68 -0.58 -13.55 7.48
C THR A 68 0.72 -13.44 8.25
N ASP A 69 1.82 -13.05 7.61
CA ASP A 69 3.05 -12.71 8.32
C ASP A 69 2.86 -11.47 9.20
N LYS A 70 3.70 -11.31 10.23
CA LYS A 70 3.67 -10.14 11.13
C LYS A 70 4.17 -8.86 10.48
N GLN A 71 5.00 -8.97 9.44
CA GLN A 71 5.65 -7.84 8.80
C GLN A 71 4.69 -7.09 7.87
N HIS A 72 4.87 -5.79 7.75
CA HIS A 72 4.04 -4.92 6.91
C HIS A 72 4.03 -5.35 5.43
N GLY A 73 5.19 -5.62 4.84
CA GLY A 73 5.28 -5.99 3.42
C GLY A 73 4.51 -7.25 3.07
N PRO A 74 4.74 -8.39 3.73
CA PRO A 74 3.97 -9.61 3.56
C PRO A 74 2.47 -9.42 3.74
N LYS A 75 2.03 -8.62 4.73
CA LYS A 75 0.60 -8.30 4.91
C LYS A 75 0.02 -7.60 3.67
N VAL A 76 0.74 -6.63 3.11
CA VAL A 76 0.30 -5.92 1.91
C VAL A 76 0.19 -6.88 0.72
N ILE A 77 1.15 -7.79 0.55
CA ILE A 77 1.11 -8.81 -0.51
C ILE A 77 -0.11 -9.74 -0.32
N ALA A 78 -0.34 -10.23 0.89
CA ALA A 78 -1.48 -11.09 1.20
C ALA A 78 -2.82 -10.37 0.97
N LEU A 79 -2.92 -9.08 1.32
CA LEU A 79 -4.09 -8.24 1.06
C LEU A 79 -4.37 -8.05 -0.42
N TYR A 80 -3.34 -7.84 -1.24
CA TYR A 80 -3.49 -7.74 -2.69
C TYR A 80 -3.93 -9.07 -3.30
N ASP A 81 -3.29 -10.17 -2.89
CA ASP A 81 -3.64 -11.51 -3.36
C ASP A 81 -5.08 -11.85 -2.99
N TYR A 82 -5.49 -11.59 -1.75
CA TYR A 82 -6.86 -11.78 -1.29
C TYR A 82 -7.87 -11.02 -2.14
N ALA A 83 -7.63 -9.73 -2.39
CA ALA A 83 -8.51 -8.89 -3.18
C ALA A 83 -8.64 -9.41 -4.64
N ILE A 84 -7.53 -9.86 -5.24
CA ILE A 84 -7.51 -10.43 -6.59
C ILE A 84 -8.32 -11.74 -6.62
N GLN A 85 -8.08 -12.64 -5.68
CA GLN A 85 -8.77 -13.94 -5.61
C GLN A 85 -10.28 -13.81 -5.39
N HIS A 86 -10.73 -12.72 -4.74
CA HIS A 86 -12.15 -12.43 -4.51
C HIS A 86 -12.77 -11.50 -5.56
N GLY A 87 -12.11 -11.31 -6.70
CA GLY A 87 -12.69 -10.63 -7.85
C GLY A 87 -12.79 -9.11 -7.73
N ALA A 88 -11.86 -8.48 -6.99
CA ALA A 88 -11.79 -7.02 -6.95
C ALA A 88 -11.62 -6.44 -8.35
N THR A 89 -12.37 -5.37 -8.67
CA THR A 89 -12.09 -4.54 -9.85
C THR A 89 -10.98 -3.54 -9.55
N TYR A 90 -11.05 -2.93 -8.37
CA TYR A 90 -10.06 -1.98 -7.87
C TYR A 90 -9.63 -2.33 -6.45
N ILE A 91 -8.35 -2.12 -6.19
CA ILE A 91 -7.74 -2.24 -4.86
C ILE A 91 -7.32 -0.85 -4.43
N PHE A 92 -7.78 -0.42 -3.25
CA PHE A 92 -7.30 0.78 -2.61
C PHE A 92 -6.57 0.41 -1.32
N GLN A 93 -5.30 0.77 -1.22
CA GLN A 93 -4.51 0.55 -0.01
C GLN A 93 -4.34 1.84 0.78
N THR A 94 -4.52 1.74 2.09
CA THR A 94 -4.11 2.74 3.07
C THR A 94 -3.55 2.06 4.32
N ASP A 95 -2.86 2.82 5.19
CA ASP A 95 -2.38 2.30 6.47
C ASP A 95 -3.44 2.50 7.58
N SER A 96 -3.31 1.74 8.67
CA SER A 96 -4.25 1.72 9.80
C SER A 96 -3.91 2.70 10.92
N ASP A 97 -2.94 3.60 10.71
CA ASP A 97 -2.41 4.51 11.74
C ASP A 97 -3.06 5.92 11.78
N GLY A 98 -4.12 6.11 10.99
CA GLY A 98 -4.87 7.37 10.94
C GLY A 98 -4.16 8.55 10.28
N GLN A 99 -3.01 8.36 9.65
CA GLN A 99 -2.25 9.46 9.03
C GLN A 99 -2.84 9.96 7.69
N THR A 100 -3.66 9.15 7.02
CA THR A 100 -4.31 9.47 5.74
C THR A 100 -5.74 9.95 5.92
N ASP A 101 -6.25 10.75 4.97
CA ASP A 101 -7.56 11.36 5.04
C ASP A 101 -8.55 10.70 4.07
N PRO A 102 -9.64 10.04 4.56
CA PRO A 102 -10.67 9.44 3.71
C PRO A 102 -11.33 10.43 2.74
N ALA A 103 -11.43 11.71 3.11
CA ALA A 103 -12.04 12.74 2.26
C ALA A 103 -11.31 12.93 0.92
N GLU A 104 -10.03 12.52 0.83
CA GLU A 104 -9.25 12.60 -0.40
C GLU A 104 -9.52 11.43 -1.37
N PHE A 105 -10.20 10.36 -0.92
CA PHE A 105 -10.43 9.15 -1.71
C PHE A 105 -11.22 9.41 -2.99
N GLU A 106 -12.31 10.16 -2.95
CA GLU A 106 -13.17 10.39 -4.12
C GLU A 106 -12.41 11.06 -5.27
N ALA A 107 -11.41 11.88 -4.97
CA ALA A 107 -10.56 12.48 -5.99
C ALA A 107 -9.67 11.46 -6.74
N PHE A 108 -9.40 10.29 -6.12
CA PHE A 108 -8.75 9.16 -6.76
C PHE A 108 -9.77 8.29 -7.49
N TRP A 109 -10.89 7.98 -6.86
CA TRP A 109 -11.94 7.14 -7.43
C TRP A 109 -12.48 7.68 -8.75
N ASN A 110 -12.69 8.99 -8.86
CA ASN A 110 -13.15 9.65 -10.08
C ASN A 110 -12.16 9.56 -11.26
N LEU A 111 -10.94 9.17 -11.02
CA LEU A 111 -9.91 8.99 -12.05
C LEU A 111 -9.66 7.52 -12.42
N ARG A 112 -10.28 6.56 -11.74
CA ARG A 112 -9.98 5.13 -11.83
C ARG A 112 -10.01 4.56 -13.23
N GLU A 113 -10.99 5.00 -14.05
CA GLU A 113 -11.13 4.48 -15.41
C GLU A 113 -10.04 4.97 -16.37
N ARG A 114 -9.39 6.08 -16.02
CA ARG A 114 -8.36 6.71 -16.86
C ARG A 114 -6.97 6.17 -16.61
N TYR A 115 -6.73 5.56 -15.46
CA TYR A 115 -5.40 5.15 -15.02
C TYR A 115 -5.41 3.72 -14.50
N ALA A 116 -4.31 2.99 -14.73
CA ALA A 116 -4.06 1.69 -14.13
C ALA A 116 -3.73 1.81 -12.64
N GLY A 117 -3.11 2.93 -12.26
CA GLY A 117 -2.79 3.24 -10.86
C GLY A 117 -2.78 4.74 -10.59
N ILE A 118 -3.31 5.11 -9.43
CA ILE A 118 -3.29 6.48 -8.92
C ILE A 118 -2.64 6.43 -7.54
N PHE A 119 -1.46 7.05 -7.42
CA PHE A 119 -0.63 6.99 -6.23
C PHE A 119 -0.60 8.34 -5.52
N GLY A 120 -0.78 8.32 -4.21
CA GLY A 120 -0.55 9.49 -3.38
C GLY A 120 0.94 9.86 -3.35
N PHE A 121 1.26 11.13 -3.13
CA PHE A 121 2.60 11.55 -2.75
C PHE A 121 2.55 12.58 -1.63
N ARG A 122 3.45 12.42 -0.69
CA ARG A 122 3.53 13.24 0.53
C ARG A 122 4.48 14.41 0.30
N LYS A 123 3.93 15.59 -0.04
CA LYS A 123 4.74 16.80 -0.20
C LYS A 123 5.28 17.29 1.16
N GLU A 124 4.43 17.25 2.17
CA GLU A 124 4.75 17.57 3.56
C GLU A 124 4.54 16.31 4.39
N ARG A 125 5.52 15.95 5.19
CA ARG A 125 5.51 14.70 5.96
C ARG A 125 5.44 15.00 7.45
N GLY A 126 4.34 14.58 8.08
CA GLY A 126 4.17 14.64 9.53
C GLY A 126 5.06 13.66 10.31
N ASP A 127 5.69 12.68 9.60
CA ASP A 127 6.50 11.60 10.17
C ASP A 127 8.01 11.90 10.25
N GLY A 128 8.43 13.12 9.91
CA GLY A 128 9.77 13.64 10.19
C GLY A 128 10.74 13.73 9.00
N LYS A 129 11.75 14.60 9.16
CA LYS A 129 12.74 14.94 8.10
C LYS A 129 13.60 13.75 7.67
N ILE A 130 13.92 12.82 8.59
CA ILE A 130 14.76 11.65 8.28
C ILE A 130 14.03 10.72 7.31
N ARG A 131 12.74 10.45 7.53
CA ARG A 131 11.94 9.61 6.63
C ARG A 131 11.75 10.27 5.26
N ALA A 132 11.59 11.60 5.22
CA ALA A 132 11.56 12.34 3.97
C ALA A 132 12.88 12.23 3.19
N PHE A 133 14.02 12.27 3.87
CA PHE A 133 15.34 12.06 3.25
C PHE A 133 15.47 10.63 2.71
N VAL A 134 15.13 9.61 3.51
CA VAL A 134 15.17 8.20 3.08
C VAL A 134 14.33 7.98 1.82
N GLU A 135 13.11 8.52 1.78
CA GLU A 135 12.25 8.40 0.59
C GLU A 135 12.89 9.02 -0.66
N ARG A 136 13.53 10.20 -0.52
CA ARG A 136 14.26 10.82 -1.64
C ARG A 136 15.40 9.95 -2.13
N VAL A 137 16.15 9.34 -1.22
CA VAL A 137 17.22 8.39 -1.57
C VAL A 137 16.65 7.18 -2.30
N VAL A 138 15.54 6.63 -1.82
CA VAL A 138 14.85 5.50 -2.50
C VAL A 138 14.43 5.92 -3.91
N CYS A 139 13.76 7.05 -4.09
CA CYS A 139 13.35 7.52 -5.42
C CYS A 139 14.54 7.74 -6.36
N LEU A 140 15.67 8.26 -5.85
CA LEU A 140 16.89 8.40 -6.61
C LEU A 140 17.46 7.03 -7.04
N LEU A 141 17.49 6.06 -6.15
CA LEU A 141 17.93 4.69 -6.46
C LEU A 141 17.03 4.04 -7.52
N LEU A 142 15.71 4.23 -7.42
CA LEU A 142 14.79 3.75 -8.46
C LEU A 142 15.09 4.38 -9.82
N GLY A 143 15.41 5.68 -9.85
CA GLY A 143 15.88 6.35 -11.06
C GLY A 143 17.15 5.74 -11.64
N LEU A 144 18.14 5.42 -10.79
CA LEU A 144 19.42 4.83 -11.21
C LEU A 144 19.28 3.36 -11.67
N TYR A 145 18.50 2.57 -10.92
CA TYR A 145 18.35 1.14 -11.22
C TYR A 145 17.35 0.87 -12.35
N PHE A 146 16.22 1.57 -12.38
CA PHE A 146 15.10 1.24 -13.25
C PHE A 146 14.77 2.34 -14.26
N ARG A 147 15.49 3.48 -14.25
CA ARG A 147 15.24 4.64 -15.12
C ARG A 147 13.81 5.20 -14.97
N VAL A 148 13.20 5.06 -13.79
CA VAL A 148 11.87 5.59 -13.50
C VAL A 148 11.95 6.83 -12.61
N THR A 149 11.06 7.78 -12.83
CA THR A 149 10.96 8.99 -12.00
C THR A 149 9.62 9.00 -11.29
N VAL A 150 9.65 8.86 -9.96
CA VAL A 150 8.45 8.85 -9.11
C VAL A 150 8.65 9.82 -7.94
N PRO A 151 7.62 10.61 -7.56
CA PRO A 151 7.75 11.59 -6.48
C PRO A 151 7.75 10.96 -5.08
N ASP A 152 7.10 9.81 -4.92
CA ASP A 152 6.99 9.02 -3.68
C ASP A 152 6.64 7.58 -4.07
N ALA A 153 7.54 6.65 -3.81
CA ALA A 153 7.35 5.25 -4.19
C ALA A 153 6.59 4.45 -3.12
N ASN A 154 6.58 4.94 -1.88
CA ASN A 154 6.10 4.20 -0.72
C ASN A 154 4.91 4.85 -0.01
N ALA A 155 4.19 5.77 -0.66
CA ALA A 155 3.01 6.37 -0.04
C ALA A 155 1.89 5.33 0.14
N PRO A 156 1.29 5.23 1.35
CA PRO A 156 0.23 4.27 1.64
C PRO A 156 -1.15 4.85 1.27
N PHE A 157 -1.32 5.35 0.07
CA PHE A 157 -2.58 5.88 -0.45
C PHE A 157 -2.58 5.63 -1.95
N ARG A 158 -3.08 4.47 -2.34
CA ARG A 158 -2.96 4.01 -3.72
C ARG A 158 -4.20 3.29 -4.19
N LEU A 159 -4.77 3.77 -5.29
CA LEU A 159 -5.86 3.13 -6.00
C LEU A 159 -5.29 2.47 -7.27
N MET A 160 -5.51 1.17 -7.43
CA MET A 160 -4.95 0.39 -8.53
C MET A 160 -6.01 -0.52 -9.13
N ARG A 161 -5.94 -0.76 -10.43
CA ARG A 161 -6.72 -1.82 -11.07
C ARG A 161 -6.22 -3.17 -10.60
N ALA A 162 -7.11 -4.03 -10.14
CA ALA A 162 -6.76 -5.35 -9.64
C ALA A 162 -6.07 -6.21 -10.71
N GLU A 163 -6.50 -6.13 -11.98
CA GLU A 163 -5.87 -6.80 -13.11
C GLU A 163 -4.39 -6.41 -13.29
N THR A 164 -4.05 -5.12 -13.08
CA THR A 164 -2.67 -4.65 -13.20
C THR A 164 -1.84 -5.10 -11.99
N VAL A 165 -2.43 -5.10 -10.79
CA VAL A 165 -1.77 -5.65 -9.59
C VAL A 165 -1.51 -7.15 -9.78
N ALA A 166 -2.48 -7.92 -10.26
CA ALA A 166 -2.35 -9.36 -10.53
C ALA A 166 -1.22 -9.69 -11.52
N LYS A 167 -0.96 -8.81 -12.49
CA LYS A 167 0.13 -8.96 -13.46
C LYS A 167 1.52 -8.89 -12.80
N TYR A 168 1.68 -8.06 -11.78
CA TYR A 168 2.99 -7.78 -11.18
C TYR A 168 3.20 -8.43 -9.81
N LEU A 169 2.13 -8.76 -9.08
CA LEU A 169 2.22 -9.35 -7.75
C LEU A 169 3.06 -10.63 -7.70
N PRO A 170 2.93 -11.57 -8.67
CA PRO A 170 3.72 -12.81 -8.67
C PRO A 170 5.24 -12.64 -8.83
N ARG A 171 5.71 -11.42 -9.19
CA ARG A 171 7.15 -11.10 -9.27
C ARG A 171 7.77 -10.86 -7.91
N MET A 172 6.97 -10.68 -6.87
CA MET A 172 7.43 -10.48 -5.51
C MET A 172 7.21 -11.75 -4.70
N ALA A 173 8.24 -12.16 -3.96
CA ALA A 173 8.09 -13.26 -3.02
C ALA A 173 7.06 -12.90 -1.92
N PRO A 174 6.31 -13.87 -1.39
CA PRO A 174 5.28 -13.59 -0.37
C PRO A 174 5.81 -12.88 0.89
N ASP A 175 7.09 -13.08 1.22
CA ASP A 175 7.79 -12.47 2.36
C ASP A 175 8.52 -11.16 2.02
N TYR A 176 8.31 -10.60 0.83
CA TYR A 176 8.99 -9.40 0.39
C TYR A 176 8.56 -8.16 1.19
N ASN A 177 9.54 -7.38 1.68
CA ASN A 177 9.27 -6.32 2.67
C ASN A 177 8.91 -4.95 2.09
N LEU A 178 9.13 -4.70 0.80
CA LEU A 178 8.95 -3.38 0.18
C LEU A 178 7.97 -3.42 -1.03
N PRO A 179 6.80 -4.07 -0.91
CA PRO A 179 5.90 -4.28 -2.04
C PRO A 179 5.40 -2.97 -2.64
N ASN A 180 5.17 -1.94 -1.82
CA ASN A 180 4.71 -0.65 -2.29
C ASN A 180 5.71 0.01 -3.25
N ILE A 181 7.00 -0.04 -2.90
CA ILE A 181 8.08 0.52 -3.73
C ILE A 181 8.17 -0.24 -5.04
N MET A 182 8.20 -1.57 -5.01
CA MET A 182 8.32 -2.36 -6.23
C MET A 182 7.06 -2.31 -7.09
N MET A 183 5.87 -2.33 -6.50
CA MET A 183 4.62 -2.16 -7.26
C MET A 183 4.60 -0.83 -8.02
N THR A 184 4.93 0.29 -7.35
CA THR A 184 5.06 1.60 -8.01
C THR A 184 6.11 1.56 -9.13
N THR A 185 7.23 0.88 -8.88
CA THR A 185 8.31 0.73 -9.87
C THR A 185 7.87 -0.07 -11.07
N PHE A 186 7.18 -1.19 -10.90
CA PHE A 186 6.65 -2.00 -12.00
C PHE A 186 5.67 -1.20 -12.86
N PHE A 187 4.71 -0.50 -12.23
CA PHE A 187 3.77 0.33 -12.98
C PHE A 187 4.48 1.39 -13.83
N ALA A 188 5.48 2.07 -13.26
CA ALA A 188 6.24 3.10 -13.97
C ALA A 188 7.14 2.51 -15.07
N TYR A 189 7.86 1.43 -14.78
CA TYR A 189 8.83 0.82 -15.71
C TYR A 189 8.16 0.19 -16.92
N TYR A 190 7.04 -0.49 -16.73
CA TYR A 190 6.30 -1.12 -17.82
C TYR A 190 5.36 -0.16 -18.56
N GLY A 191 5.40 1.14 -18.23
CA GLY A 191 4.66 2.17 -18.95
C GLY A 191 3.15 2.12 -18.70
N GLU A 192 2.72 1.57 -17.57
CA GLU A 192 1.29 1.61 -17.19
C GLU A 192 0.86 3.07 -17.05
N ARG A 193 -0.38 3.36 -17.42
CA ARG A 193 -0.91 4.72 -17.30
C ARG A 193 -1.17 5.06 -15.84
N ILE A 194 -0.23 5.77 -15.22
CA ILE A 194 -0.28 6.12 -13.79
C ILE A 194 -0.44 7.62 -13.56
N ARG A 195 -0.95 7.99 -12.37
CA ARG A 195 -1.07 9.37 -11.92
C ARG A 195 -0.63 9.50 -10.48
N PHE A 196 0.16 10.52 -10.19
CA PHE A 196 0.48 10.92 -8.82
C PHE A 196 -0.39 12.10 -8.40
N ARG A 197 -0.91 12.08 -7.17
CA ARG A 197 -1.68 13.18 -6.57
C ARG A 197 -1.11 13.50 -5.19
N LYS A 198 -1.01 14.80 -4.88
CA LYS A 198 -0.66 15.23 -3.52
C LYS A 198 -1.75 14.75 -2.55
N ILE A 199 -1.30 14.21 -1.43
CA ILE A 199 -2.15 13.83 -0.31
C ILE A 199 -1.72 14.54 0.96
N THR A 200 -2.65 14.67 1.89
CA THR A 200 -2.40 15.03 3.27
C THR A 200 -1.84 13.81 4.00
N PHE A 201 -0.78 14.02 4.78
CA PHE A 201 -0.20 12.98 5.61
C PHE A 201 0.03 13.56 7.01
N ARG A 202 -0.91 13.25 7.91
CA ARG A 202 -0.97 13.81 9.26
C ARG A 202 0.13 13.22 10.15
N PRO A 203 0.55 13.92 11.21
CA PRO A 203 1.31 13.26 12.27
C PRO A 203 0.50 12.10 12.85
N ARG A 204 1.18 11.02 13.24
CA ARG A 204 0.54 9.89 13.92
C ARG A 204 -0.08 10.38 15.23
N GLN A 205 -1.32 9.99 15.49
CA GLN A 205 -2.06 10.47 16.67
C GLN A 205 -1.70 9.67 17.92
N ALA A 206 -1.51 8.35 17.77
CA ALA A 206 -1.23 7.44 18.89
C ALA A 206 -0.34 6.26 18.45
N GLY A 207 0.11 5.44 19.39
CA GLY A 207 0.93 4.25 19.14
C GLY A 207 2.42 4.52 18.92
N VAL A 208 3.22 3.44 18.87
CA VAL A 208 4.67 3.49 18.79
C VAL A 208 5.15 3.25 17.35
N ASN A 209 6.08 4.07 16.88
CA ASN A 209 6.77 3.81 15.61
C ASN A 209 7.56 2.50 15.67
N SER A 210 7.12 1.48 14.97
CA SER A 210 7.73 0.15 14.92
C SER A 210 9.08 0.11 14.17
N VAL A 211 9.42 1.17 13.42
CA VAL A 211 10.63 1.21 12.59
C VAL A 211 11.61 2.26 13.08
N ASN A 212 12.76 1.82 13.58
CA ASN A 212 13.86 2.70 14.00
C ASN A 212 14.92 2.87 12.87
N VAL A 213 15.82 3.86 13.03
CA VAL A 213 16.85 4.21 12.02
C VAL A 213 17.75 3.03 11.66
N ARG A 214 18.13 2.17 12.63
CA ARG A 214 18.98 1.00 12.37
C ARG A 214 18.26 -0.02 11.48
N LYS A 215 16.96 -0.26 11.71
CA LYS A 215 16.13 -1.11 10.85
C LYS A 215 16.03 -0.53 9.43
N ILE A 216 15.85 0.79 9.29
CA ILE A 216 15.80 1.47 7.99
C ILE A 216 17.09 1.22 7.20
N ILE A 217 18.26 1.35 7.83
CA ILE A 217 19.56 1.10 7.18
C ILE A 217 19.68 -0.36 6.73
N GLY A 218 19.33 -1.32 7.59
CA GLY A 218 19.37 -2.76 7.26
C GLY A 218 18.44 -3.12 6.09
N ILE A 219 17.20 -2.57 6.09
CA ILE A 219 16.25 -2.73 4.98
C ILE A 219 16.83 -2.11 3.70
N GLY A 220 17.48 -0.93 3.79
CA GLY A 220 18.10 -0.27 2.64
C GLY A 220 19.20 -1.10 1.98
N TRP A 221 20.08 -1.75 2.76
CA TRP A 221 21.12 -2.64 2.21
C TRP A 221 20.52 -3.85 1.50
N LYS A 222 19.51 -4.49 2.10
CA LYS A 222 18.80 -5.61 1.46
C LYS A 222 18.13 -5.15 0.16
N ALA A 223 17.48 -3.99 0.19
CA ALA A 223 16.79 -3.43 -0.98
C ALA A 223 17.73 -3.22 -2.19
N LEU A 224 19.00 -2.86 -1.99
CA LEU A 224 19.97 -2.74 -3.07
C LEU A 224 20.23 -4.08 -3.79
N GLY A 225 20.28 -5.17 -3.02
CA GLY A 225 20.37 -6.53 -3.57
C GLY A 225 19.11 -6.91 -4.36
N ASP A 226 17.96 -6.67 -3.76
CA ASP A 226 16.66 -6.95 -4.36
C ASP A 226 16.45 -6.14 -5.66
N PHE A 227 16.80 -4.85 -5.69
CA PHE A 227 16.72 -4.01 -6.88
C PHE A 227 17.59 -4.51 -8.04
N ARG A 228 18.78 -5.06 -7.72
CA ARG A 228 19.63 -5.68 -8.76
C ARG A 228 18.97 -6.94 -9.34
N ALA A 229 18.36 -7.77 -8.49
CA ALA A 229 17.66 -8.98 -8.93
C ALA A 229 16.45 -8.62 -9.80
N PHE A 230 15.59 -7.73 -9.34
CA PHE A 230 14.43 -7.25 -10.09
C PHE A 230 14.84 -6.60 -11.43
N ARG A 231 15.88 -5.75 -11.41
CA ARG A 231 16.38 -5.16 -12.65
C ARG A 231 16.78 -6.20 -13.69
N LYS A 232 17.53 -7.23 -13.25
CA LYS A 232 17.96 -8.32 -14.15
C LYS A 232 16.76 -9.04 -14.77
N GLU A 233 15.75 -9.33 -13.99
CA GLU A 233 14.50 -9.94 -14.45
C GLU A 233 13.77 -9.01 -15.45
N MET A 234 13.58 -7.75 -15.09
CA MET A 234 12.83 -6.77 -15.89
C MET A 234 13.52 -6.47 -17.25
N ILE A 235 14.85 -6.50 -17.30
CA ILE A 235 15.60 -6.39 -18.56
C ILE A 235 15.41 -7.65 -19.43
N ALA A 236 15.40 -8.84 -18.81
CA ALA A 236 15.18 -10.09 -19.53
C ALA A 236 13.79 -10.16 -20.19
N ASP A 237 12.80 -9.43 -19.69
CA ASP A 237 11.47 -9.28 -20.31
C ASP A 237 11.49 -8.49 -21.65
N GLY A 238 12.63 -7.97 -22.07
CA GLY A 238 12.79 -7.30 -23.37
C GLY A 238 12.15 -5.92 -23.51
N LYS A 239 11.72 -5.28 -22.41
CA LYS A 239 11.08 -3.95 -22.43
C LYS A 239 11.96 -2.80 -21.92
N GLY A 240 13.21 -3.07 -21.52
CA GLY A 240 14.08 -2.12 -20.84
C GLY A 240 14.97 -1.23 -21.70
N ASP A 241 15.09 -1.44 -22.98
CA ASP A 241 16.08 -0.73 -23.84
C ASP A 241 15.50 0.34 -24.79
N ASN A 242 14.20 0.61 -24.73
CA ASN A 242 13.53 1.59 -25.61
C ASN A 242 12.94 2.79 -24.84
N ALA A 243 13.64 3.35 -23.84
CA ALA A 243 13.26 4.61 -23.20
C ALA A 243 14.46 5.53 -23.05
#